data_06d434a63bbb30cf09f51c57024d4214
#
_entry.id   06d434a63bbb30cf09f51c57024d4214
#
_cell.length_a   1.000
_cell.length_b   1.000
_cell.length_c   1.000
_cell.angle_alpha   90.00
_cell.angle_beta   90.00
_cell.angle_gamma   90.00
#
_symmetry.space_group_name_H-M   'P 1'
#
loop_
_entity.id
_entity.type
_entity.pdbx_description
1 polymer ?
#
loop_
_entity_poly.entity_id
_entity_poly.type
_entity_poly.pdbx_seq_one_letter_code
_entity_poly.pdbx_strand_id
1 'polypeptide(L)'
;MNSEILSSNDSQLCVQLEHPPEARFCPHCNYQMHSKRVYIRTVYHPVLQDGRQIILKLRKRKWKCQNPECGAFESDTFPFVETGRRVTNSVDFLVVESFRDYNITATQIAERFSLSDTYVLRTFDRYVDLPRLKLTEAISFDEVNLSIGKFKYALVIQDFVSGEPIDIVKSSWIPKS
;
A
#
# COMPACT_ATOMS: atom_id res chain seq x y z
N MET A 1 0.80 -17.39 16.93
CA MET A 1 0.62 -15.93 17.10
C MET A 1 -0.50 -15.72 18.10
N ASN A 2 -0.26 -14.94 19.15
CA ASN A 2 -1.25 -14.63 20.18
C ASN A 2 -1.95 -13.32 19.81
N SER A 3 -3.26 -13.25 20.09
CA SER A 3 -4.07 -12.05 19.80
C SER A 3 -4.89 -11.67 21.03
N GLU A 4 -5.03 -10.37 21.27
CA GLU A 4 -5.81 -9.79 22.35
C GLU A 4 -6.57 -8.57 21.83
N ILE A 5 -7.86 -8.48 22.11
CA ILE A 5 -8.67 -7.31 21.80
C ILE A 5 -8.43 -6.27 22.90
N LEU A 6 -7.83 -5.13 22.54
CA LEU A 6 -7.57 -4.05 23.49
C LEU A 6 -8.77 -3.13 23.67
N SER A 7 -9.49 -2.86 22.59
CA SER A 7 -10.71 -2.05 22.60
C SER A 7 -11.57 -2.34 21.37
N SER A 8 -12.88 -2.18 21.53
CA SER A 8 -13.86 -2.26 20.44
C SER A 8 -14.93 -1.23 20.68
N ASN A 9 -15.23 -0.41 19.67
CA ASN A 9 -16.35 0.54 19.65
C ASN A 9 -17.01 0.54 18.27
N ASP A 10 -17.98 1.40 18.03
CA ASP A 10 -18.75 1.45 16.79
C ASP A 10 -17.92 1.85 15.55
N SER A 11 -16.76 2.50 15.74
CA SER A 11 -15.92 2.97 14.66
C SER A 11 -14.59 2.23 14.50
N GLN A 12 -14.10 1.58 15.59
CA GLN A 12 -12.76 0.99 15.60
C GLN A 12 -12.70 -0.32 16.38
N LEU A 13 -11.88 -1.24 15.88
CA LEU A 13 -11.47 -2.46 16.57
C LEU A 13 -9.94 -2.44 16.71
N CYS A 14 -9.45 -2.39 17.96
CA CYS A 14 -8.01 -2.42 18.23
C CYS A 14 -7.62 -3.81 18.76
N VAL A 15 -6.69 -4.46 18.04
CA VAL A 15 -6.20 -5.79 18.37
C VAL A 15 -4.68 -5.76 18.56
N GLN A 16 -4.19 -6.30 19.66
CA GLN A 16 -2.77 -6.55 19.85
C GLN A 16 -2.40 -7.94 19.33
N LEU A 17 -1.31 -8.00 18.58
CA LEU A 17 -0.73 -9.25 18.08
C LEU A 17 0.71 -9.38 18.54
N GLU A 18 1.08 -10.58 18.99
CA GLU A 18 2.48 -10.90 19.31
C GLU A 18 2.84 -12.35 18.94
N HIS A 19 4.12 -12.60 18.71
CA HIS A 19 4.64 -13.94 18.62
C HIS A 19 4.72 -14.57 20.00
N PRO A 20 4.42 -15.87 20.14
CA PRO A 20 4.63 -16.57 21.39
C PRO A 20 6.09 -16.45 21.85
N PRO A 21 6.36 -16.57 23.15
CA PRO A 21 7.71 -16.58 23.66
C PRO A 21 8.40 -17.91 23.29
N GLU A 22 9.21 -17.88 22.24
CA GLU A 22 9.99 -19.03 21.78
C GLU A 22 11.47 -18.69 21.79
N ALA A 23 12.30 -19.72 22.03
CA ALA A 23 13.73 -19.59 21.89
C ALA A 23 14.08 -19.28 20.42
N ARG A 24 14.92 -18.27 20.20
CA ARG A 24 15.33 -17.87 18.86
C ARG A 24 16.82 -18.05 18.69
N PHE A 25 17.23 -18.55 17.54
CA PHE A 25 18.62 -18.76 17.18
C PHE A 25 19.03 -17.82 16.06
N CYS A 26 20.28 -17.37 16.12
CA CYS A 26 20.86 -16.47 15.14
C CYS A 26 21.00 -17.16 13.78
N PRO A 27 20.51 -16.59 12.67
CA PRO A 27 20.62 -17.18 11.34
C PRO A 27 22.06 -17.19 10.81
N HIS A 28 22.97 -16.39 11.39
CA HIS A 28 24.36 -16.30 10.96
C HIS A 28 25.30 -17.28 11.65
N CYS A 29 25.09 -17.58 12.95
CA CYS A 29 26.01 -18.38 13.73
C CYS A 29 25.34 -19.43 14.61
N ASN A 30 24.00 -19.55 14.53
CA ASN A 30 23.18 -20.50 15.28
C ASN A 30 23.27 -20.39 16.81
N TYR A 31 23.88 -19.34 17.35
CA TYR A 31 23.85 -19.05 18.78
C TYR A 31 22.47 -18.54 19.21
N GLN A 32 22.12 -18.83 20.45
CA GLN A 32 20.87 -18.32 21.04
C GLN A 32 20.82 -16.79 21.03
N MET A 33 19.67 -16.23 20.73
CA MET A 33 19.40 -14.80 20.79
C MET A 33 18.61 -14.46 22.04
N HIS A 34 18.83 -13.28 22.60
CA HIS A 34 18.05 -12.75 23.71
C HIS A 34 17.25 -11.52 23.27
N SER A 35 16.09 -11.32 23.87
CA SER A 35 15.26 -10.14 23.66
C SER A 35 15.91 -8.92 24.30
N LYS A 36 16.33 -7.96 23.49
CA LYS A 36 16.96 -6.71 23.96
C LYS A 36 15.92 -5.61 24.24
N ARG A 37 14.87 -5.57 23.45
CA ARG A 37 13.85 -4.52 23.51
C ARG A 37 12.50 -5.04 22.98
N VAL A 38 11.42 -4.56 23.62
CA VAL A 38 10.06 -4.73 23.13
C VAL A 38 9.51 -3.37 22.77
N TYR A 39 8.79 -3.27 21.66
CA TYR A 39 8.12 -2.04 21.22
C TYR A 39 6.81 -2.38 20.49
N ILE A 40 5.89 -1.43 20.47
CA ILE A 40 4.61 -1.58 19.79
C ILE A 40 4.65 -0.78 18.51
N ARG A 41 4.24 -1.42 17.40
CA ARG A 41 4.04 -0.77 16.12
C ARG A 41 2.57 -0.79 15.75
N THR A 42 2.02 0.37 15.47
CA THR A 42 0.64 0.48 14.97
C THR A 42 0.61 0.27 13.47
N VAL A 43 -0.30 -0.58 13.03
CA VAL A 43 -0.56 -0.90 11.63
C VAL A 43 -2.07 -0.84 11.40
N TYR A 44 -2.47 -0.26 10.30
CA TYR A 44 -3.87 -0.19 9.88
C TYR A 44 -4.20 -1.35 8.96
N HIS A 45 -5.37 -1.90 9.16
CA HIS A 45 -5.91 -2.99 8.34
C HIS A 45 -7.17 -2.47 7.62
N PRO A 46 -7.58 -3.12 6.52
CA PRO A 46 -8.82 -2.75 5.84
C PRO A 46 -10.03 -2.71 6.77
N VAL A 47 -10.98 -1.87 6.41
CA VAL A 47 -12.24 -1.71 7.13
C VAL A 47 -13.05 -3.01 7.07
N LEU A 48 -13.67 -3.42 8.18
CA LEU A 48 -14.60 -4.54 8.23
C LEU A 48 -15.89 -4.24 7.47
N GLN A 49 -16.67 -5.28 7.17
CA GLN A 49 -17.99 -5.13 6.53
C GLN A 49 -18.98 -4.25 7.32
N ASP A 50 -18.80 -4.20 8.64
CA ASP A 50 -19.60 -3.33 9.54
C ASP A 50 -19.11 -1.89 9.60
N GLY A 51 -18.14 -1.50 8.78
CA GLY A 51 -17.60 -0.14 8.69
C GLY A 51 -16.54 0.21 9.74
N ARG A 52 -16.22 -0.70 10.69
CA ARG A 52 -15.19 -0.42 11.70
C ARG A 52 -13.79 -0.48 11.10
N GLN A 53 -12.94 0.48 11.48
CA GLN A 53 -11.52 0.46 11.16
C GLN A 53 -10.78 -0.51 12.09
N ILE A 54 -9.92 -1.37 11.54
CA ILE A 54 -9.08 -2.27 12.33
C ILE A 54 -7.72 -1.63 12.56
N ILE A 55 -7.32 -1.54 13.82
CA ILE A 55 -6.02 -1.07 14.26
C ILE A 55 -5.26 -2.24 14.88
N LEU A 56 -4.15 -2.63 14.28
CA LEU A 56 -3.30 -3.69 14.78
C LEU A 56 -2.13 -3.07 15.59
N LYS A 57 -2.00 -3.48 16.84
CA LYS A 57 -0.87 -3.16 17.71
C LYS A 57 0.10 -4.34 17.71
N LEU A 58 1.10 -4.29 16.84
CA LEU A 58 2.10 -5.35 16.71
C LEU A 58 3.14 -5.18 17.82
N ARG A 59 3.13 -6.09 18.79
CA ARG A 59 4.16 -6.14 19.84
C ARG A 59 5.36 -6.89 19.30
N LYS A 60 6.42 -6.14 18.99
CA LYS A 60 7.64 -6.63 18.34
C LYS A 60 8.80 -6.67 19.32
N ARG A 61 9.57 -7.74 19.26
CA ARG A 61 10.82 -7.88 20.00
C ARG A 61 12.00 -7.61 19.06
N LYS A 62 13.00 -6.91 19.58
CA LYS A 62 14.31 -6.81 18.94
C LYS A 62 15.25 -7.79 19.64
N TRP A 63 15.80 -8.69 18.86
CA TRP A 63 16.68 -9.76 19.31
C TRP A 63 18.14 -9.41 19.06
N LYS A 64 19.04 -9.82 19.96
CA LYS A 64 20.48 -9.70 19.80
C LYS A 64 21.12 -11.07 19.95
N CYS A 65 22.04 -11.41 19.06
CA CYS A 65 22.85 -12.62 19.17
C CYS A 65 23.75 -12.55 20.42
N GLN A 66 23.85 -13.65 21.16
CA GLN A 66 24.71 -13.75 22.34
C GLN A 66 26.17 -13.99 22.01
N ASN A 67 26.47 -14.42 20.77
CA ASN A 67 27.86 -14.56 20.34
C ASN A 67 28.52 -13.20 20.19
N PRO A 68 29.59 -12.88 20.97
CA PRO A 68 30.25 -11.57 20.91
C PRO A 68 30.85 -11.24 19.55
N GLU A 69 31.32 -12.26 18.81
CA GLU A 69 31.93 -12.10 17.49
C GLU A 69 30.90 -11.85 16.39
N CYS A 70 29.63 -12.27 16.59
CA CYS A 70 28.58 -12.11 15.61
C CYS A 70 27.82 -10.78 15.78
N GLY A 71 27.37 -10.48 16.99
CA GLY A 71 26.67 -9.24 17.33
C GLY A 71 25.40 -8.94 16.54
N ALA A 72 24.87 -9.89 15.75
CA ALA A 72 23.74 -9.70 14.85
C ALA A 72 22.46 -9.31 15.60
N PHE A 73 21.63 -8.50 14.94
CA PHE A 73 20.31 -8.10 15.42
C PHE A 73 19.22 -8.58 14.46
N GLU A 74 18.12 -9.01 15.03
CA GLU A 74 16.88 -9.31 14.33
C GLU A 74 15.68 -8.63 14.97
N SER A 75 14.58 -8.52 14.26
CA SER A 75 13.30 -8.04 14.79
C SER A 75 12.18 -8.98 14.36
N ASP A 76 11.18 -9.12 15.22
CA ASP A 76 9.99 -9.87 14.83
C ASP A 76 9.40 -9.32 13.54
N THR A 77 9.00 -10.22 12.65
CA THR A 77 8.34 -9.91 11.39
C THR A 77 6.93 -10.48 11.40
N PHE A 78 6.02 -9.83 10.70
CA PHE A 78 4.64 -10.31 10.51
C PHE A 78 4.40 -10.45 9.02
N PRO A 79 4.04 -11.63 8.50
CA PRO A 79 4.00 -11.88 7.05
C PRO A 79 2.97 -11.04 6.30
N PHE A 80 1.99 -10.52 7.01
CA PHE A 80 0.93 -9.67 6.44
C PHE A 80 1.28 -8.16 6.43
N VAL A 81 2.51 -7.78 6.84
CA VAL A 81 2.98 -6.39 6.85
C VAL A 81 4.43 -6.33 6.38
N GLU A 82 4.68 -5.66 5.29
CA GLU A 82 6.03 -5.40 4.80
C GLU A 82 6.83 -4.51 5.76
N THR A 83 8.13 -4.70 5.75
CA THR A 83 9.04 -3.88 6.56
C THR A 83 8.93 -2.40 6.17
N GLY A 84 8.74 -1.55 7.17
CA GLY A 84 8.59 -0.10 6.96
C GLY A 84 7.14 0.36 6.78
N ARG A 85 6.22 -0.48 6.35
CA ARG A 85 4.82 -0.11 6.09
C ARG A 85 3.99 0.03 7.38
N ARG A 86 2.98 0.88 7.32
CA ARG A 86 2.00 1.10 8.40
C ARG A 86 0.60 0.55 8.06
N VAL A 87 0.49 -0.16 6.97
CA VAL A 87 -0.74 -0.81 6.52
C VAL A 87 -0.44 -2.28 6.22
N THR A 88 -1.44 -3.13 6.28
CA THR A 88 -1.31 -4.53 5.89
C THR A 88 -1.27 -4.68 4.37
N ASN A 89 -0.72 -5.80 3.88
CA ASN A 89 -0.62 -6.08 2.44
C ASN A 89 -2.00 -6.16 1.76
N SER A 90 -3.03 -6.54 2.50
CA SER A 90 -4.42 -6.61 2.00
C SER A 90 -4.98 -5.25 1.56
N VAL A 91 -4.46 -4.14 2.10
CA VAL A 91 -4.88 -2.79 1.71
C VAL A 91 -4.60 -2.53 0.24
N ASP A 92 -3.43 -2.94 -0.26
CA ASP A 92 -3.07 -2.75 -1.66
C ASP A 92 -4.06 -3.46 -2.60
N PHE A 93 -4.39 -4.70 -2.26
CA PHE A 93 -5.38 -5.47 -3.04
C PHE A 93 -6.74 -4.77 -3.06
N LEU A 94 -7.23 -4.28 -1.92
CA LEU A 94 -8.53 -3.60 -1.85
C LEU A 94 -8.54 -2.26 -2.59
N VAL A 95 -7.41 -1.55 -2.59
CA VAL A 95 -7.25 -0.31 -3.37
C VAL A 95 -7.36 -0.62 -4.86
N VAL A 96 -6.60 -1.61 -5.35
CA VAL A 96 -6.63 -2.00 -6.77
C VAL A 96 -8.01 -2.53 -7.18
N GLU A 97 -8.63 -3.36 -6.34
CA GLU A 97 -9.96 -3.90 -6.59
C GLU A 97 -11.04 -2.81 -6.65
N SER A 98 -10.90 -1.75 -5.85
CA SER A 98 -11.82 -0.62 -5.87
C SER A 98 -11.83 0.12 -7.21
N PHE A 99 -10.72 0.15 -7.93
CA PHE A 99 -10.64 0.77 -9.27
C PHE A 99 -11.36 0.00 -10.38
N ARG A 100 -11.92 -1.18 -10.09
CA ARG A 100 -12.83 -1.85 -11.03
C ARG A 100 -14.16 -1.13 -11.20
N ASP A 101 -14.54 -0.33 -10.24
CA ASP A 101 -15.64 0.61 -10.40
C ASP A 101 -15.12 1.87 -11.08
N TYR A 102 -15.45 2.04 -12.36
CA TYR A 102 -15.01 3.19 -13.18
C TYR A 102 -15.56 4.54 -12.69
N ASN A 103 -16.56 4.54 -11.81
CA ASN A 103 -17.14 5.76 -11.26
C ASN A 103 -16.46 6.24 -9.98
N ILE A 104 -15.57 5.43 -9.39
CA ILE A 104 -14.89 5.77 -8.15
C ILE A 104 -13.61 6.56 -8.41
N THR A 105 -13.40 7.61 -7.64
CA THR A 105 -12.17 8.41 -7.70
C THR A 105 -11.13 7.94 -6.69
N ALA A 106 -9.84 8.24 -6.92
CA ALA A 106 -8.78 7.95 -5.96
C ALA A 106 -9.03 8.58 -4.58
N THR A 107 -9.62 9.78 -4.54
CA THR A 107 -10.00 10.47 -3.30
C THR A 107 -11.08 9.70 -2.53
N GLN A 108 -12.10 9.20 -3.21
CA GLN A 108 -13.15 8.38 -2.57
C GLN A 108 -12.59 7.06 -2.02
N ILE A 109 -11.65 6.44 -2.73
CA ILE A 109 -10.94 5.23 -2.23
C ILE A 109 -10.11 5.60 -1.00
N ALA A 110 -9.40 6.71 -1.03
CA ALA A 110 -8.59 7.20 0.09
C ALA A 110 -9.44 7.44 1.34
N GLU A 111 -10.57 8.11 1.19
CA GLU A 111 -11.56 8.35 2.26
C GLU A 111 -12.10 7.03 2.82
N ARG A 112 -12.54 6.12 1.94
CA ARG A 112 -13.10 4.81 2.32
C ARG A 112 -12.17 3.99 3.20
N PHE A 113 -10.87 4.01 2.93
CA PHE A 113 -9.87 3.22 3.64
C PHE A 113 -9.01 4.03 4.62
N SER A 114 -9.31 5.31 4.83
CA SER A 114 -8.52 6.24 5.66
C SER A 114 -7.04 6.29 5.24
N LEU A 115 -6.82 6.40 3.94
CA LEU A 115 -5.51 6.49 3.30
C LEU A 115 -5.30 7.91 2.75
N SER A 116 -4.10 8.20 2.25
CA SER A 116 -3.87 9.39 1.44
C SER A 116 -4.06 9.08 -0.05
N ASP A 117 -4.51 10.07 -0.83
CA ASP A 117 -4.64 9.99 -2.29
C ASP A 117 -3.33 9.55 -2.95
N THR A 118 -2.21 10.09 -2.46
CA THR A 118 -0.86 9.71 -2.93
C THR A 118 -0.58 8.22 -2.72
N TYR A 119 -1.05 7.64 -1.59
CA TYR A 119 -0.89 6.21 -1.36
C TYR A 119 -1.71 5.40 -2.35
N VAL A 120 -2.97 5.78 -2.56
CA VAL A 120 -3.89 5.12 -3.49
C VAL A 120 -3.33 5.12 -4.92
N LEU A 121 -2.91 6.30 -5.42
CA LEU A 121 -2.35 6.43 -6.75
C LEU A 121 -1.04 5.64 -6.93
N ARG A 122 -0.12 5.69 -5.94
CA ARG A 122 1.13 4.90 -6.00
C ARG A 122 0.87 3.40 -5.94
N THR A 123 -0.18 2.97 -5.25
CA THR A 123 -0.58 1.56 -5.21
C THR A 123 -1.11 1.14 -6.57
N PHE A 124 -1.97 1.95 -7.19
CA PHE A 124 -2.44 1.72 -8.55
C PHE A 124 -1.26 1.60 -9.53
N ASP A 125 -0.37 2.60 -9.59
CA ASP A 125 0.81 2.61 -10.48
C ASP A 125 1.75 1.42 -10.27
N ARG A 126 1.77 0.84 -9.07
CA ARG A 126 2.62 -0.32 -8.75
C ARG A 126 2.07 -1.64 -9.29
N TYR A 127 0.75 -1.81 -9.26
CA TYR A 127 0.11 -3.10 -9.52
C TYR A 127 -0.66 -3.14 -10.84
N VAL A 128 -0.97 -1.98 -11.41
CA VAL A 128 -1.70 -1.89 -12.67
C VAL A 128 -0.73 -1.47 -13.77
N ASP A 129 -0.34 -2.44 -14.58
CA ASP A 129 0.40 -2.20 -15.83
C ASP A 129 -0.59 -2.23 -16.97
N LEU A 130 -0.88 -1.07 -17.52
CA LEU A 130 -1.75 -0.93 -18.69
C LEU A 130 -0.88 -1.04 -19.94
N PRO A 131 -0.99 -2.13 -20.71
CA PRO A 131 -0.26 -2.26 -21.96
C PRO A 131 -0.71 -1.17 -22.92
N ARG A 132 0.26 -0.53 -23.59
CA ARG A 132 -0.07 0.37 -24.67
C ARG A 132 -0.75 -0.40 -25.81
N LEU A 133 -1.94 0.04 -26.17
CA LEU A 133 -2.65 -0.54 -27.30
C LEU A 133 -1.95 -0.15 -28.60
N LYS A 134 -2.10 -0.99 -29.62
CA LYS A 134 -1.60 -0.66 -30.96
C LYS A 134 -2.44 0.50 -31.51
N LEU A 135 -1.79 1.40 -32.20
CA LEU A 135 -2.49 2.45 -32.95
C LEU A 135 -3.35 1.79 -34.02
N THR A 136 -4.59 2.24 -34.13
CA THR A 136 -5.53 1.84 -35.15
C THR A 136 -5.31 2.64 -36.45
N GLU A 137 -5.98 2.28 -37.52
CA GLU A 137 -5.83 2.95 -38.83
C GLU A 137 -6.27 4.42 -38.81
N ALA A 138 -7.23 4.76 -37.95
CA ALA A 138 -7.72 6.11 -37.78
C ALA A 138 -7.73 6.48 -36.29
N ILE A 139 -7.01 7.54 -35.94
CA ILE A 139 -6.91 8.02 -34.56
C ILE A 139 -7.39 9.47 -34.47
N SER A 140 -8.01 9.78 -33.33
CA SER A 140 -8.34 11.16 -32.94
C SER A 140 -7.51 11.58 -31.72
N PHE A 141 -7.27 12.87 -31.61
CA PHE A 141 -6.54 13.47 -30.48
C PHE A 141 -7.45 14.47 -29.79
N ASP A 142 -7.45 14.41 -28.47
CA ASP A 142 -8.12 15.40 -27.63
C ASP A 142 -7.15 15.88 -26.55
N GLU A 143 -7.12 17.19 -26.29
CA GLU A 143 -6.30 17.77 -25.24
C GLU A 143 -7.14 18.06 -24.01
N VAL A 144 -6.84 17.35 -22.92
CA VAL A 144 -7.57 17.46 -21.66
C VAL A 144 -6.72 18.22 -20.64
N ASN A 145 -7.31 19.22 -20.01
CA ASN A 145 -6.70 19.93 -18.89
C ASN A 145 -6.79 19.06 -17.62
N LEU A 146 -5.69 18.48 -17.18
CA LEU A 146 -5.66 17.60 -16.01
C LEU A 146 -5.20 18.30 -14.73
N SER A 147 -4.52 19.44 -14.82
CA SER A 147 -3.94 20.17 -13.66
C SER A 147 -3.27 19.27 -12.61
N ILE A 148 -2.60 18.21 -13.06
CA ILE A 148 -1.96 17.22 -12.18
C ILE A 148 -0.47 17.56 -12.02
N GLY A 149 -0.09 18.10 -10.87
CA GLY A 149 1.29 18.42 -10.53
C GLY A 149 1.92 19.45 -11.49
N LYS A 150 2.99 19.06 -12.19
CA LYS A 150 3.69 19.93 -13.17
C LYS A 150 3.04 19.94 -14.57
N PHE A 151 2.11 19.05 -14.82
CA PHE A 151 1.48 18.87 -16.13
C PHE A 151 0.10 19.53 -16.12
N LYS A 152 -0.11 20.49 -17.01
CA LYS A 152 -1.40 21.15 -17.17
C LYS A 152 -2.32 20.40 -18.13
N TYR A 153 -1.73 19.72 -19.10
CA TYR A 153 -2.47 19.08 -20.17
C TYR A 153 -2.01 17.64 -20.38
N ALA A 154 -2.92 16.80 -20.83
CA ALA A 154 -2.63 15.51 -21.39
C ALA A 154 -3.28 15.37 -22.75
N LEU A 155 -2.58 14.70 -23.66
CA LEU A 155 -3.10 14.32 -24.95
C LEU A 155 -3.75 12.94 -24.82
N VAL A 156 -5.05 12.86 -25.07
CA VAL A 156 -5.78 11.60 -25.15
C VAL A 156 -5.79 11.15 -26.61
N ILE A 157 -5.29 9.95 -26.86
CA ILE A 157 -5.31 9.31 -28.15
C ILE A 157 -6.43 8.29 -28.17
N GLN A 158 -7.38 8.40 -29.09
CA GLN A 158 -8.54 7.53 -29.19
C GLN A 158 -8.60 6.89 -30.58
N ASP A 159 -9.19 5.71 -30.66
CA ASP A 159 -9.65 5.14 -31.91
C ASP A 159 -10.79 6.01 -32.44
N PHE A 160 -10.67 6.46 -33.70
CA PHE A 160 -11.67 7.34 -34.30
C PHE A 160 -13.02 6.65 -34.55
N VAL A 161 -13.00 5.35 -34.74
CA VAL A 161 -14.23 4.58 -35.08
C VAL A 161 -14.97 4.15 -33.83
N SER A 162 -14.24 3.58 -32.83
CA SER A 162 -14.88 3.08 -31.62
C SER A 162 -15.01 4.15 -30.51
N GLY A 163 -14.21 5.21 -30.56
CA GLY A 163 -14.10 6.22 -29.49
C GLY A 163 -13.35 5.72 -28.26
N GLU A 164 -12.80 4.51 -28.29
CA GLU A 164 -12.06 3.96 -27.15
C GLU A 164 -10.68 4.61 -27.00
N PRO A 165 -10.26 4.95 -25.77
CA PRO A 165 -8.94 5.52 -25.53
C PRO A 165 -7.85 4.46 -25.75
N ILE A 166 -6.84 4.82 -26.57
CA ILE A 166 -5.68 3.99 -26.87
C ILE A 166 -4.52 4.31 -25.92
N ASP A 167 -4.27 5.60 -25.69
CA ASP A 167 -3.17 6.06 -24.81
C ASP A 167 -3.45 7.46 -24.27
N ILE A 168 -2.80 7.79 -23.16
CA ILE A 168 -2.82 9.13 -22.58
C ILE A 168 -1.37 9.59 -22.39
N VAL A 169 -0.98 10.58 -23.17
CA VAL A 169 0.38 11.13 -23.15
C VAL A 169 0.41 12.41 -22.32
N LYS A 170 1.20 12.42 -21.24
CA LYS A 170 1.41 13.64 -20.46
C LYS A 170 2.20 14.66 -21.30
N SER A 171 1.59 15.81 -21.57
CA SER A 171 2.26 16.88 -22.31
C SER A 171 2.98 17.83 -21.36
N SER A 172 4.27 18.01 -21.58
CA SER A 172 5.05 19.10 -20.99
C SER A 172 5.07 20.34 -21.90
N TRP A 173 4.28 20.33 -22.97
CA TRP A 173 4.28 21.42 -23.92
C TRP A 173 3.58 22.64 -23.33
N ILE A 174 4.34 23.67 -23.04
CA ILE A 174 3.84 25.00 -22.70
C ILE A 174 3.84 25.77 -24.02
N PRO A 175 2.68 26.18 -24.57
CA PRO A 175 2.65 27.10 -25.69
C PRO A 175 3.44 28.34 -25.28
N LYS A 176 4.50 28.67 -26.02
CA LYS A 176 5.16 29.96 -25.87
C LYS A 176 4.17 31.00 -26.38
N SER A 177 3.63 31.79 -25.47
CA SER A 177 2.90 33.03 -25.81
C SER A 177 3.80 34.06 -26.46
#